data_b3b92c9d71c9303e5e629822612f3f9d
#
_entry.id   b3b92c9d71c9303e5e629822612f3f9d
#
_cell.length_a   1.000
_cell.length_b   1.000
_cell.length_c   1.000
_cell.angle_alpha   90.00
_cell.angle_beta   90.00
_cell.angle_gamma   90.00
#
_symmetry.space_group_name_H-M   'P 1'
#
loop_
_entity.id
_entity.type
_entity.pdbx_description
1 polymer ?
#
loop_
_entity_poly.entity_id
_entity_poly.type
_entity_poly.pdbx_seq_one_letter_code
_entity_poly.pdbx_strand_id
1 'polypeptide(L)'
;MNSVNLYILCEGTKLDNWVDYQKVLTNSYEKKQLKNAEIDTLKRFVNELLNWGIAIEDLDGFFYGFSIPQISKEFDLLKIFENDVVVNIELKSNDIALDKIEYQLRKNRYYLSHLKKKIYSFTY
;
A
#
# COMPACT_ATOMS: atom_id res chain seq x y z
N MET A 1 2.48 4.88 -13.09
CA MET A 1 2.93 3.98 -12.00
C MET A 1 2.35 2.60 -12.23
N ASN A 2 3.18 1.57 -12.13
CA ASN A 2 2.74 0.18 -12.26
C ASN A 2 2.34 -0.40 -10.91
N SER A 3 1.37 -1.30 -10.91
CA SER A 3 1.08 -2.13 -9.75
C SER A 3 2.18 -3.17 -9.54
N VAL A 4 2.32 -3.66 -8.32
CA VAL A 4 3.36 -4.60 -7.93
C VAL A 4 2.77 -5.77 -7.17
N ASN A 5 3.52 -6.87 -7.11
CA ASN A 5 3.27 -7.94 -6.16
C ASN A 5 3.96 -7.59 -4.84
N LEU A 6 3.22 -7.62 -3.74
CA LEU A 6 3.76 -7.22 -2.43
C LEU A 6 4.87 -8.15 -1.94
N TYR A 7 4.80 -9.45 -2.26
CA TYR A 7 5.86 -10.39 -1.90
C TYR A 7 7.17 -10.05 -2.62
N ILE A 8 7.09 -9.79 -3.92
CA ILE A 8 8.25 -9.40 -4.73
C ILE A 8 8.83 -8.07 -4.24
N LEU A 9 7.98 -7.12 -3.89
CA LEU A 9 8.39 -5.85 -3.32
C LEU A 9 9.20 -6.06 -2.03
N CYS A 10 8.71 -6.90 -1.12
CA CYS A 10 9.41 -7.22 0.13
C CYS A 10 10.76 -7.91 -0.12
N GLU A 11 10.83 -8.84 -1.05
CA GLU A 11 12.09 -9.50 -1.40
C GLU A 11 13.10 -8.49 -1.98
N GLY A 12 12.62 -7.53 -2.77
CA GLY A 12 13.47 -6.47 -3.32
C GLY A 12 14.15 -5.60 -2.27
N THR A 13 13.56 -5.45 -1.09
CA THR A 13 14.15 -4.65 -0.01
C THR A 13 15.46 -5.22 0.54
N LYS A 14 15.77 -6.47 0.23
CA LYS A 14 17.01 -7.14 0.63
C LYS A 14 18.18 -6.82 -0.30
N LEU A 15 17.92 -6.17 -1.43
CA LEU A 15 18.94 -5.85 -2.44
C LEU A 15 19.69 -4.58 -2.06
N ASP A 16 20.99 -4.54 -2.34
CA ASP A 16 21.82 -3.36 -2.08
C ASP A 16 21.37 -2.15 -2.90
N ASN A 17 20.85 -2.39 -4.10
CA ASN A 17 20.33 -1.35 -5.00
C ASN A 17 18.81 -1.20 -4.91
N TRP A 18 18.26 -1.39 -3.74
CA TRP A 18 16.82 -1.35 -3.46
C TRP A 18 16.12 -0.10 -4.03
N VAL A 19 16.74 1.07 -3.89
CA VAL A 19 16.14 2.34 -4.35
C VAL A 19 15.91 2.31 -5.86
N ASP A 20 16.91 1.87 -6.63
CA ASP A 20 16.79 1.78 -8.09
C ASP A 20 15.83 0.66 -8.49
N TYR A 21 15.88 -0.47 -7.81
CA TYR A 21 14.95 -1.58 -8.03
C TYR A 21 13.51 -1.14 -7.85
N GLN A 22 13.23 -0.38 -6.80
CA GLN A 22 11.90 0.17 -6.51
C GLN A 22 11.39 1.07 -7.66
N LYS A 23 12.24 1.93 -8.18
CA LYS A 23 11.89 2.82 -9.29
C LYS A 23 11.53 2.04 -10.55
N VAL A 24 12.32 1.03 -10.87
CA VAL A 24 12.08 0.18 -12.05
C VAL A 24 10.80 -0.62 -11.87
N LEU A 25 10.62 -1.25 -10.73
CA LEU A 25 9.45 -2.10 -10.45
C LEU A 25 8.13 -1.33 -10.55
N THR A 26 8.09 -0.10 -10.04
CA THR A 26 6.89 0.74 -10.07
C THR A 26 6.78 1.61 -11.30
N ASN A 27 7.82 1.68 -12.11
CA ASN A 27 7.93 2.62 -13.23
C ASN A 27 7.66 4.07 -12.78
N SER A 28 8.23 4.45 -11.63
CA SER A 28 8.04 5.77 -11.04
C SER A 28 9.37 6.29 -10.50
N TYR A 29 9.98 7.24 -11.21
CA TYR A 29 11.28 7.82 -10.85
C TYR A 29 11.19 8.84 -9.72
N GLU A 30 10.02 9.41 -9.51
CA GLU A 30 9.78 10.42 -8.48
C GLU A 30 9.30 9.84 -7.17
N LYS A 31 9.24 8.52 -7.06
CA LYS A 31 8.68 7.87 -5.90
C LYS A 31 9.53 8.12 -4.66
N LYS A 32 8.84 8.51 -3.58
CA LYS A 32 9.45 8.68 -2.27
C LYS A 32 9.95 7.35 -1.75
N GLN A 33 11.18 7.32 -1.26
CA GLN A 33 11.76 6.13 -0.67
C GLN A 33 11.03 5.74 0.62
N LEU A 34 10.72 4.44 0.77
CA LEU A 34 10.17 3.92 2.01
C LEU A 34 11.21 4.00 3.12
N LYS A 35 10.78 4.43 4.29
CA LYS A 35 11.60 4.42 5.51
C LYS A 35 11.72 2.99 6.06
N ASN A 36 12.77 2.72 6.83
CA ASN A 36 12.99 1.39 7.40
C ASN A 36 11.79 0.88 8.22
N ALA A 37 11.16 1.75 9.01
CA ALA A 37 9.98 1.38 9.78
C ALA A 37 8.78 1.00 8.91
N GLU A 38 8.62 1.67 7.77
CA GLU A 38 7.57 1.36 6.79
C GLU A 38 7.84 0.01 6.11
N ILE A 39 9.10 -0.26 5.78
CA ILE A 39 9.52 -1.54 5.19
C ILE A 39 9.26 -2.69 6.17
N ASP A 40 9.61 -2.52 7.44
CA ASP A 40 9.40 -3.55 8.46
C ASP A 40 7.91 -3.84 8.66
N THR A 41 7.07 -2.81 8.67
CA THR A 41 5.62 -2.95 8.78
C THR A 41 5.05 -3.66 7.57
N LEU A 42 5.49 -3.31 6.37
CA LEU A 42 5.06 -3.97 5.14
C LEU A 42 5.42 -5.46 5.13
N LYS A 43 6.64 -5.80 5.52
CA LYS A 43 7.09 -7.19 5.62
C LYS A 43 6.25 -7.99 6.61
N ARG A 44 5.95 -7.40 7.76
CA ARG A 44 5.13 -8.04 8.78
C ARG A 44 3.72 -8.29 8.26
N PHE A 45 3.14 -7.31 7.59
CA PHE A 45 1.82 -7.41 6.98
C PHE A 45 1.77 -8.55 5.95
N VAL A 46 2.73 -8.61 5.03
CA VAL A 46 2.80 -9.65 4.02
C VAL A 46 2.97 -11.04 4.67
N ASN A 47 3.86 -11.15 5.66
CA ASN A 47 4.08 -12.43 6.36
C ASN A 47 2.80 -12.92 7.06
N GLU A 48 2.05 -12.04 7.70
CA GLU A 48 0.79 -12.41 8.35
C GLU A 48 -0.25 -12.90 7.33
N LEU A 49 -0.37 -12.23 6.19
CA LEU A 49 -1.28 -12.66 5.13
C LEU A 49 -0.92 -14.05 4.61
N LEU A 50 0.37 -14.31 4.38
CA LEU A 50 0.82 -15.63 3.93
C LEU A 50 0.56 -16.70 5.00
N ASN A 51 0.76 -16.38 6.27
CA ASN A 51 0.48 -17.29 7.37
C ASN A 51 -1.02 -17.61 7.51
N TRP A 52 -1.89 -16.71 7.06
CA TRP A 52 -3.34 -16.92 7.05
C TRP A 52 -3.83 -17.71 5.82
N GLY A 53 -2.91 -18.10 4.95
CA GLY A 53 -3.26 -18.89 3.76
C GLY A 53 -3.50 -18.08 2.50
N ILE A 54 -3.21 -16.78 2.51
CA ILE A 54 -3.25 -15.97 1.28
C ILE A 54 -2.13 -16.42 0.36
N ALA A 55 -2.45 -16.68 -0.91
CA ALA A 55 -1.46 -17.09 -1.90
C ALA A 55 -0.61 -15.90 -2.35
N ILE A 56 0.62 -16.18 -2.80
CA ILE A 56 1.52 -15.13 -3.32
C ILE A 56 0.86 -14.40 -4.50
N GLU A 57 0.13 -15.09 -5.35
CA GLU A 57 -0.58 -14.52 -6.50
C GLU A 57 -1.66 -13.51 -6.08
N ASP A 58 -2.25 -13.69 -4.92
CA ASP A 58 -3.27 -12.77 -4.39
C ASP A 58 -2.66 -11.42 -3.95
N LEU A 59 -1.33 -11.35 -3.83
CA LEU A 59 -0.60 -10.12 -3.50
C LEU A 59 -0.25 -9.29 -4.73
N ASP A 60 -0.67 -9.70 -5.92
CA ASP A 60 -0.51 -8.93 -7.15
C ASP A 60 -1.46 -7.73 -7.19
N GLY A 61 -1.09 -6.74 -8.00
CA GLY A 61 -1.99 -5.65 -8.35
C GLY A 61 -2.08 -4.53 -7.32
N PHE A 62 -1.14 -4.45 -6.39
CA PHE A 62 -1.09 -3.35 -5.42
C PHE A 62 -0.29 -2.16 -5.94
N PHE A 63 -0.85 -0.97 -5.75
CA PHE A 63 -0.09 0.27 -5.85
C PHE A 63 0.36 0.66 -4.45
N TYR A 64 1.65 0.93 -4.26
CA TYR A 64 2.14 1.41 -2.99
C TYR A 64 2.64 2.85 -3.09
N GLY A 65 2.34 3.66 -2.08
CA GLY A 65 2.65 5.09 -2.08
C GLY A 65 1.98 5.80 -3.25
N PHE A 66 0.75 5.45 -3.57
CA PHE A 66 -0.01 6.10 -4.64
C PHE A 66 -0.39 7.50 -4.21
N SER A 67 0.01 8.50 -4.99
CA SER A 67 -0.22 9.90 -4.66
C SER A 67 -1.20 10.56 -5.61
N ILE A 68 -2.02 11.44 -5.04
CA ILE A 68 -2.87 12.35 -5.79
C ILE A 68 -2.32 13.77 -5.50
N PRO A 69 -1.45 14.31 -6.38
CA PRO A 69 -0.75 15.57 -6.11
C PRO A 69 -1.69 16.75 -5.89
N GLN A 70 -2.81 16.81 -6.61
CA GLN A 70 -3.77 17.90 -6.55
C GLN A 70 -4.37 18.11 -5.16
N ILE A 71 -4.42 17.07 -4.33
CA ILE A 71 -4.96 17.12 -2.99
C ILE A 71 -3.93 16.76 -1.93
N SER A 72 -2.66 16.62 -2.30
CA SER A 72 -1.55 16.23 -1.43
C SER A 72 -1.86 14.99 -0.61
N LYS A 73 -2.51 13.99 -1.23
CA LYS A 73 -2.90 12.75 -0.57
C LYS A 73 -2.08 11.58 -1.10
N GLU A 74 -1.52 10.80 -0.18
CA GLU A 74 -0.81 9.56 -0.47
C GLU A 74 -1.50 8.39 0.23
N PHE A 75 -1.63 7.28 -0.49
CA PHE A 75 -2.16 6.02 0.04
C PHE A 75 -1.01 5.02 0.14
N ASP A 76 -0.88 4.36 1.28
CA ASP A 76 0.21 3.39 1.48
C ASP A 76 0.06 2.19 0.55
N LEU A 77 -1.06 1.49 0.63
CA LEU A 77 -1.38 0.37 -0.25
C LEU A 77 -2.78 0.56 -0.83
N LEU A 78 -2.89 0.36 -2.15
CA LEU A 78 -4.16 0.48 -2.85
C LEU A 78 -4.27 -0.65 -3.87
N LYS A 79 -5.37 -1.40 -3.85
CA LYS A 79 -5.65 -2.42 -4.86
C LYS A 79 -7.03 -2.19 -5.45
N ILE A 80 -7.11 -2.21 -6.77
CA ILE A 80 -8.35 -2.06 -7.52
C ILE A 80 -8.67 -3.42 -8.16
N PHE A 81 -9.80 -4.01 -7.76
CA PHE A 81 -10.25 -5.28 -8.28
C PHE A 81 -11.14 -5.09 -9.50
N GLU A 82 -11.24 -6.11 -10.36
CA GLU A 82 -12.04 -6.09 -11.58
C GLU A 82 -13.55 -5.91 -11.32
N ASN A 83 -14.04 -6.31 -10.15
CA ASN A 83 -15.44 -6.22 -9.75
C ASN A 83 -15.84 -4.88 -9.14
N ASP A 84 -15.13 -3.81 -9.47
CA ASP A 84 -15.37 -2.45 -8.95
C ASP A 84 -15.19 -2.31 -7.44
N VAL A 85 -14.31 -3.12 -6.86
CA VAL A 85 -13.92 -3.02 -5.45
C VAL A 85 -12.54 -2.38 -5.36
N VAL A 86 -12.39 -1.43 -4.44
CA VAL A 86 -11.11 -0.80 -4.10
C VAL A 86 -10.78 -1.11 -2.65
N VAL A 87 -9.59 -1.62 -2.40
CA VAL A 87 -9.09 -1.85 -1.05
C VAL A 87 -7.92 -0.90 -0.79
N ASN A 88 -8.03 -0.15 0.30
CA ASN A 88 -6.99 0.75 0.77
C ASN A 88 -6.52 0.28 2.15
N ILE A 89 -5.20 0.13 2.30
CA ILE A 89 -4.60 -0.31 3.57
C ILE A 89 -3.54 0.70 3.96
N GLU A 90 -3.70 1.29 5.14
CA GLU A 90 -2.71 2.19 5.73
C GLU A 90 -1.83 1.39 6.68
N LEU A 91 -0.52 1.55 6.56
CA LEU A 91 0.46 0.86 7.39
C LEU A 91 0.92 1.77 8.53
N LYS A 92 0.87 1.28 9.75
CA LYS A 92 1.30 2.02 10.94
C LYS A 92 2.39 1.25 11.66
N SER A 93 3.52 1.90 11.89
CA SER A 93 4.66 1.30 12.58
C SER A 93 4.57 1.40 14.09
N ASN A 94 3.74 2.32 14.61
CA ASN A 94 3.53 2.57 16.03
C ASN A 94 2.06 2.55 16.39
N ASP A 95 1.74 2.34 17.67
CA ASP A 95 0.38 2.47 18.17
C ASP A 95 -0.09 3.92 18.00
N ILE A 96 -1.26 4.08 17.41
CA ILE A 96 -1.87 5.37 17.17
C ILE A 96 -3.26 5.36 17.80
N ALA A 97 -3.68 6.52 18.34
CA ALA A 97 -4.99 6.66 18.94
C ALA A 97 -6.10 6.28 17.95
N LEU A 98 -7.08 5.52 18.43
CA LEU A 98 -8.16 4.96 17.62
C LEU A 98 -8.94 6.03 16.85
N ASP A 99 -9.18 7.19 17.47
CA ASP A 99 -9.88 8.30 16.84
C ASP A 99 -9.13 8.87 15.64
N LYS A 100 -7.79 8.91 15.70
CA LYS A 100 -6.95 9.34 14.57
C LYS A 100 -7.00 8.32 13.43
N ILE A 101 -7.01 7.03 13.74
CA ILE A 101 -7.15 5.96 12.75
C ILE A 101 -8.51 6.08 12.05
N GLU A 102 -9.59 6.24 12.80
CA GLU A 102 -10.93 6.40 12.24
C GLU A 102 -11.02 7.63 11.33
N TYR A 103 -10.45 8.75 11.75
CA TYR A 103 -10.41 9.97 10.95
C TYR A 103 -9.69 9.75 9.61
N GLN A 104 -8.53 9.09 9.65
CA GLN A 104 -7.76 8.81 8.44
C GLN A 104 -8.52 7.88 7.50
N LEU A 105 -9.15 6.82 8.02
CA LEU A 105 -9.92 5.88 7.21
C LEU A 105 -11.12 6.57 6.54
N ARG A 106 -11.83 7.44 7.27
CA ARG A 106 -12.94 8.23 6.70
C ARG A 106 -12.47 9.18 5.62
N LYS A 107 -11.32 9.82 5.83
CA LYS A 107 -10.71 10.72 4.85
C LYS A 107 -10.33 9.98 3.58
N ASN A 108 -9.69 8.81 3.71
CA ASN A 108 -9.32 7.97 2.57
C ASN A 108 -10.57 7.52 1.79
N ARG A 109 -11.60 7.08 2.49
CA ARG A 109 -12.86 6.65 1.89
C ARG A 109 -13.54 7.80 1.13
N TYR A 110 -13.51 9.02 1.70
CA TYR A 110 -14.04 10.20 1.03
C TYR A 110 -13.34 10.47 -0.31
N TYR A 111 -12.01 10.47 -0.32
CA TYR A 111 -11.25 10.71 -1.54
C TYR A 111 -11.48 9.62 -2.59
N LEU A 112 -11.57 8.37 -2.18
CA LEU A 112 -11.78 7.25 -3.07
C LEU A 112 -13.23 7.15 -3.56
N SER A 113 -14.19 7.78 -2.87
CA SER A 113 -15.62 7.72 -3.24
C SER A 113 -15.90 8.25 -4.64
N HIS A 114 -15.05 9.13 -5.16
CA HIS A 114 -15.17 9.67 -6.52
C HIS A 114 -14.93 8.62 -7.61
N LEU A 115 -14.36 7.47 -7.26
CA LEU A 115 -14.15 6.38 -8.21
C LEU A 115 -15.42 5.60 -8.54
N LYS A 116 -16.53 5.89 -7.82
CA LYS A 116 -17.83 5.18 -7.97
C LYS A 116 -17.70 3.67 -7.81
N LYS A 117 -16.81 3.23 -6.90
CA LYS A 117 -16.51 1.84 -6.63
C LYS A 117 -16.81 1.52 -5.17
N LYS A 118 -16.98 0.24 -4.86
CA LYS A 118 -17.07 -0.22 -3.46
C LYS A 118 -15.70 -0.10 -2.80
N ILE A 119 -15.62 0.62 -1.68
CA ILE A 119 -14.36 0.98 -1.04
C ILE A 119 -14.29 0.35 0.35
N TYR A 120 -13.20 -0.37 0.60
CA TYR A 120 -12.85 -0.91 1.91
C TYR A 120 -11.53 -0.29 2.36
N SER A 121 -11.53 0.33 3.53
CA SER A 121 -10.35 0.98 4.09
C SER A 121 -9.97 0.33 5.42
N PHE A 122 -8.70 -0.02 5.56
CA PHE A 122 -8.16 -0.72 6.71
C PHE A 122 -6.87 -0.05 7.20
N THR A 123 -6.54 -0.26 8.46
CA THR A 123 -5.25 0.10 9.04
C THR A 123 -4.58 -1.13 9.62
N TYR A 124 -3.32 -1.28 9.32
CA TYR A 124 -2.49 -2.36 9.85
C TYR A 124 -1.40 -1.83 10.76
#